data_d867fa6fdb112e9cd8dcbbbaacee2fba
#
_entry.id   d867fa6fdb112e9cd8dcbbbaacee2fba
#
_cell.length_a   1.000
_cell.length_b   1.000
_cell.length_c   1.000
_cell.angle_alpha   90.00
_cell.angle_beta   90.00
_cell.angle_gamma   90.00
#
_symmetry.space_group_name_H-M   'P 1'
#
loop_
_entity.id
_entity.type
_entity.pdbx_description
1 polymer ?
#
loop_
_entity_poly.entity_id
_entity_poly.type
_entity_poly.pdbx_seq_one_letter_code
_entity_poly.pdbx_strand_id
1 'polypeptide(L)'
;AKQLDSARKTLLEINPHLVLECHDTLFRADNAMELAQGYDLIIDGTDNFPTRYLSNDVAFFLNIPNIYGSIYQFEGQVSVFAPHEGGPCYRCLFPTPPKPGLVPSCAEGGVFGVLPGMVGSMQATEAIKRILGIGKSLVGRLMHIDTMSMRVRTFDLRKDPECPLCGENPTVIDLIDYEAFCGMPNQGENPSVPEVTATELVELLKEDSTLLVDVREEFERSICKIEGAEWIRLAELAKQLNGLPRDRRLVFHCKSGVRSEDALKQAQGAGFENVAHLAGGILSWRELVDPEMAAY
;
A
#
# COMPACT_ATOMS: atom_id res chain seq x y z
N ALA A 1 14.56 15.94 4.61
CA ALA A 1 14.25 15.59 6.00
C ALA A 1 13.42 14.31 5.98
N LYS A 2 13.67 13.40 6.93
CA LYS A 2 12.82 12.21 7.08
C LYS A 2 11.38 12.65 7.38
N GLN A 3 10.39 11.89 6.90
CA GLN A 3 8.97 12.18 7.12
C GLN A 3 8.62 12.30 8.61
N LEU A 4 9.20 11.42 9.43
CA LEU A 4 9.04 11.38 10.88
C LEU A 4 9.52 12.67 11.56
N ASP A 5 10.70 13.19 11.17
CA ASP A 5 11.26 14.42 11.73
C ASP A 5 10.40 15.64 11.37
N SER A 6 9.88 15.68 10.14
CA SER A 6 8.98 16.73 9.67
C SER A 6 7.67 16.72 10.46
N ALA A 7 7.05 15.55 10.64
CA ALA A 7 5.83 15.40 11.41
C ALA A 7 6.02 15.81 12.88
N ARG A 8 7.09 15.34 13.51
CA ARG A 8 7.43 15.70 14.91
C ARG A 8 7.59 17.20 15.08
N LYS A 9 8.32 17.86 14.18
CA LYS A 9 8.50 19.30 14.22
C LYS A 9 7.18 20.04 14.13
N THR A 10 6.35 19.72 13.14
CA THR A 10 5.05 20.37 12.92
C THR A 10 4.12 20.20 14.11
N LEU A 11 4.05 18.99 14.69
CA LEU A 11 3.19 18.72 15.85
C LEU A 11 3.62 19.51 17.08
N LEU A 12 4.93 19.63 17.36
CA LEU A 12 5.44 20.42 18.48
C LEU A 12 5.31 21.93 18.27
N GLU A 13 5.30 22.41 17.02
CA GLU A 13 4.99 23.81 16.71
C GLU A 13 3.50 24.14 16.99
N ILE A 14 2.59 23.16 16.74
CA ILE A 14 1.16 23.32 17.04
C ILE A 14 0.89 23.23 18.54
N ASN A 15 1.46 22.23 19.21
CA ASN A 15 1.31 22.04 20.67
C ASN A 15 2.63 21.56 21.29
N PRO A 16 3.38 22.46 21.95
CA PRO A 16 4.67 22.14 22.56
C PRO A 16 4.59 21.22 23.80
N HIS A 17 3.38 20.95 24.32
CA HIS A 17 3.17 20.08 25.47
C HIS A 17 2.92 18.62 25.10
N LEU A 18 2.93 18.28 23.80
CA LEU A 18 2.79 16.89 23.38
C LEU A 18 4.00 16.06 23.80
N VAL A 19 3.73 14.88 24.35
CA VAL A 19 4.73 13.82 24.52
C VAL A 19 4.69 12.95 23.28
N LEU A 20 5.76 12.98 22.48
CA LEU A 20 5.85 12.27 21.22
C LEU A 20 6.95 11.22 21.30
N GLU A 21 6.58 9.96 21.20
CA GLU A 21 7.49 8.84 20.97
C GLU A 21 7.53 8.55 19.47
N CYS A 22 8.72 8.64 18.89
CA CYS A 22 8.92 8.49 17.46
C CYS A 22 9.77 7.25 17.19
N HIS A 23 9.23 6.27 16.47
CA HIS A 23 9.90 5.03 16.13
C HIS A 23 10.23 5.00 14.65
N ASP A 24 11.51 5.18 14.30
CA ASP A 24 12.01 5.11 12.90
C ASP A 24 12.27 3.63 12.54
N THR A 25 11.20 2.86 12.52
CA THR A 25 11.21 1.43 12.22
C THR A 25 9.97 1.03 11.42
N LEU A 26 10.04 -0.12 10.75
CA LEU A 26 8.86 -0.73 10.15
C LEU A 26 8.02 -1.38 11.26
N PHE A 27 6.71 -1.12 11.22
CA PHE A 27 5.75 -1.76 12.12
C PHE A 27 5.49 -3.18 11.60
N ARG A 28 6.01 -4.19 12.30
CA ARG A 28 6.00 -5.61 11.90
C ARG A 28 5.52 -6.50 13.04
N ALA A 29 5.22 -7.76 12.74
CA ALA A 29 4.74 -8.73 13.72
C ALA A 29 5.71 -8.94 14.91
N ASP A 30 7.01 -8.81 14.69
CA ASP A 30 8.04 -9.00 15.71
C ASP A 30 8.19 -7.83 16.71
N ASN A 31 7.71 -6.62 16.35
CA ASN A 31 7.82 -5.43 17.20
C ASN A 31 6.49 -4.75 17.54
N ALA A 32 5.43 -5.10 16.81
CA ALA A 32 4.17 -4.34 16.87
C ALA A 32 3.48 -4.37 18.24
N MET A 33 3.54 -5.50 18.95
CA MET A 33 2.98 -5.62 20.29
C MET A 33 3.70 -4.73 21.29
N GLU A 34 5.04 -4.70 21.24
CA GLU A 34 5.87 -3.86 22.12
C GLU A 34 5.61 -2.37 21.84
N LEU A 35 5.59 -1.98 20.56
CA LEU A 35 5.37 -0.59 20.13
C LEU A 35 3.97 -0.06 20.46
N ALA A 36 2.96 -0.93 20.50
CA ALA A 36 1.57 -0.55 20.80
C ALA A 36 1.19 -0.72 22.28
N GLN A 37 2.03 -1.38 23.08
CA GLN A 37 1.74 -1.61 24.48
C GLN A 37 1.69 -0.30 25.26
N GLY A 38 0.65 -0.16 26.11
CA GLY A 38 0.46 1.02 26.97
C GLY A 38 -0.29 2.19 26.31
N TYR A 39 -0.69 2.05 25.05
CA TYR A 39 -1.57 3.01 24.38
C TYR A 39 -3.05 2.62 24.54
N ASP A 40 -3.93 3.61 24.58
CA ASP A 40 -5.37 3.43 24.78
C ASP A 40 -6.13 3.13 23.49
N LEU A 41 -5.53 3.44 22.32
CA LEU A 41 -6.11 3.22 20.99
C LEU A 41 -5.03 3.30 19.90
N ILE A 42 -5.34 2.73 18.75
CA ILE A 42 -4.55 2.87 17.53
C ILE A 42 -5.33 3.74 16.53
N ILE A 43 -4.65 4.69 15.88
CA ILE A 43 -5.17 5.40 14.71
C ILE A 43 -4.42 4.86 13.49
N ASP A 44 -5.12 4.10 12.66
CA ASP A 44 -4.56 3.48 11.47
C ASP A 44 -4.69 4.41 10.27
N GLY A 45 -3.58 5.02 9.87
CA GLY A 45 -3.45 5.84 8.67
C GLY A 45 -2.58 5.18 7.58
N THR A 46 -2.45 3.85 7.61
CA THR A 46 -1.60 3.11 6.67
C THR A 46 -2.27 2.95 5.30
N ASP A 47 -1.46 2.76 4.27
CA ASP A 47 -1.88 2.67 2.87
C ASP A 47 -1.66 1.29 2.23
N ASN A 48 -1.33 0.29 3.06
CA ASN A 48 -1.07 -1.08 2.62
C ASN A 48 -1.83 -2.12 3.46
N PHE A 49 -2.17 -3.24 2.84
CA PHE A 49 -2.94 -4.30 3.49
C PHE A 49 -2.20 -5.01 4.63
N PRO A 50 -0.91 -5.40 4.49
CA PRO A 50 -0.19 -6.07 5.58
C PRO A 50 -0.25 -5.29 6.89
N THR A 51 0.07 -4.00 6.85
CA THR A 51 0.06 -3.16 8.06
C THR A 51 -1.34 -2.94 8.61
N ARG A 52 -2.39 -2.87 7.77
CA ARG A 52 -3.78 -2.78 8.23
C ARG A 52 -4.24 -4.01 9.00
N TYR A 53 -3.95 -5.21 8.47
CA TYR A 53 -4.25 -6.45 9.19
C TYR A 53 -3.47 -6.54 10.50
N LEU A 54 -2.18 -6.20 10.46
CA LEU A 54 -1.34 -6.16 11.66
C LEU A 54 -1.89 -5.19 12.71
N SER A 55 -2.19 -3.93 12.35
CA SER A 55 -2.75 -2.94 13.27
C SER A 55 -4.07 -3.38 13.91
N ASN A 56 -4.94 -4.02 13.10
CA ASN A 56 -6.18 -4.59 13.60
C ASN A 56 -5.95 -5.73 14.60
N ASP A 57 -5.04 -6.65 14.29
CA ASP A 57 -4.79 -7.83 15.12
C ASP A 57 -4.08 -7.43 16.42
N VAL A 58 -3.12 -6.51 16.36
CA VAL A 58 -2.47 -5.93 17.55
C VAL A 58 -3.50 -5.25 18.45
N ALA A 59 -4.38 -4.42 17.89
CA ALA A 59 -5.45 -3.77 18.66
C ALA A 59 -6.38 -4.80 19.32
N PHE A 60 -6.71 -5.89 18.63
CA PHE A 60 -7.50 -6.98 19.18
C PHE A 60 -6.80 -7.65 20.36
N PHE A 61 -5.55 -8.06 20.22
CA PHE A 61 -4.81 -8.75 21.29
C PHE A 61 -4.53 -7.85 22.50
N LEU A 62 -4.38 -6.53 22.29
CA LEU A 62 -4.23 -5.56 23.36
C LEU A 62 -5.58 -5.10 23.97
N ASN A 63 -6.72 -5.52 23.44
CA ASN A 63 -8.06 -5.07 23.82
C ASN A 63 -8.24 -3.55 23.76
N ILE A 64 -7.66 -2.92 22.75
CA ILE A 64 -7.82 -1.49 22.46
C ILE A 64 -8.54 -1.26 21.13
N PRO A 65 -9.25 -0.14 20.93
CA PRO A 65 -9.90 0.14 19.66
C PRO A 65 -8.87 0.52 18.58
N ASN A 66 -9.14 0.08 17.36
CA ASN A 66 -8.45 0.53 16.15
C ASN A 66 -9.35 1.50 15.38
N ILE A 67 -8.93 2.75 15.25
CA ILE A 67 -9.63 3.78 14.50
C ILE A 67 -9.12 3.75 13.06
N TYR A 68 -9.85 3.04 12.23
CA TYR A 68 -9.54 2.77 10.84
C TYR A 68 -9.84 3.95 9.95
N GLY A 69 -8.89 4.29 9.07
CA GLY A 69 -9.06 5.20 7.95
C GLY A 69 -8.50 4.58 6.66
N SER A 70 -9.21 4.76 5.56
CA SER A 70 -8.75 4.33 4.25
C SER A 70 -9.15 5.34 3.20
N ILE A 71 -8.28 5.52 2.21
CA ILE A 71 -8.52 6.40 1.07
C ILE A 71 -8.17 5.66 -0.21
N TYR A 72 -8.94 5.92 -1.26
CA TYR A 72 -8.68 5.39 -2.59
C TYR A 72 -9.25 6.35 -3.64
N GLN A 73 -8.42 6.85 -4.54
CA GLN A 73 -8.79 7.82 -5.57
C GLN A 73 -9.58 9.01 -5.01
N PHE A 74 -10.91 8.99 -5.09
CA PHE A 74 -11.82 10.05 -4.64
C PHE A 74 -12.68 9.63 -3.44
N GLU A 75 -12.46 8.47 -2.88
CA GLU A 75 -13.27 7.89 -1.83
C GLU A 75 -12.49 7.73 -0.52
N GLY A 76 -13.18 7.91 0.59
CA GLY A 76 -12.65 7.71 1.93
C GLY A 76 -13.56 6.82 2.77
N GLN A 77 -12.95 6.10 3.71
CA GLN A 77 -13.66 5.25 4.67
C GLN A 77 -13.13 5.51 6.07
N VAL A 78 -14.03 5.52 7.05
CA VAL A 78 -13.70 5.62 8.48
C VAL A 78 -14.58 4.65 9.28
N SER A 79 -13.97 3.93 10.21
CA SER A 79 -14.67 3.05 11.16
C SER A 79 -13.90 2.97 12.48
N VAL A 80 -14.53 2.39 13.49
CA VAL A 80 -13.86 2.02 14.75
C VAL A 80 -14.05 0.52 14.95
N PHE A 81 -12.95 -0.22 14.91
CA PHE A 81 -12.94 -1.64 15.20
C PHE A 81 -12.63 -1.87 16.68
N ALA A 82 -13.62 -2.37 17.42
CA ALA A 82 -13.55 -2.60 18.86
C ALA A 82 -14.29 -3.90 19.22
N PRO A 83 -13.73 -5.07 18.85
CA PRO A 83 -14.39 -6.36 19.11
C PRO A 83 -14.54 -6.69 20.60
N HIS A 84 -13.71 -6.15 21.47
CA HIS A 84 -13.84 -6.26 22.92
C HIS A 84 -15.07 -5.52 23.49
N GLU A 85 -15.68 -4.61 22.72
CA GLU A 85 -16.93 -3.92 23.05
C GLU A 85 -18.14 -4.52 22.31
N GLY A 86 -18.00 -5.70 21.73
CA GLY A 86 -19.05 -6.37 20.95
C GLY A 86 -19.17 -5.88 19.49
N GLY A 87 -18.31 -4.96 19.06
CA GLY A 87 -18.22 -4.51 17.66
C GLY A 87 -17.48 -5.49 16.76
N PRO A 88 -17.45 -5.25 15.43
CA PRO A 88 -16.63 -6.01 14.49
C PRO A 88 -15.15 -5.63 14.60
N CYS A 89 -14.28 -6.49 14.06
CA CYS A 89 -12.90 -6.16 13.73
C CYS A 89 -12.76 -5.97 12.21
N TYR A 90 -11.57 -5.56 11.74
CA TYR A 90 -11.30 -5.41 10.30
C TYR A 90 -11.49 -6.71 9.52
N ARG A 91 -11.15 -7.87 10.12
CA ARG A 91 -11.34 -9.19 9.50
C ARG A 91 -12.80 -9.63 9.40
N CYS A 92 -13.73 -9.05 10.18
CA CYS A 92 -15.17 -9.26 9.97
C CYS A 92 -15.64 -8.67 8.63
N LEU A 93 -15.02 -7.59 8.18
CA LEU A 93 -15.34 -6.93 6.93
C LEU A 93 -14.51 -7.50 5.77
N PHE A 94 -13.24 -7.78 6.03
CA PHE A 94 -12.27 -8.29 5.06
C PHE A 94 -11.54 -9.52 5.64
N PRO A 95 -12.16 -10.72 5.60
CA PRO A 95 -11.56 -11.93 6.19
C PRO A 95 -10.27 -12.35 5.48
N THR A 96 -10.17 -12.06 4.18
CA THR A 96 -8.99 -12.31 3.35
C THR A 96 -8.60 -11.07 2.56
N PRO A 97 -7.29 -10.83 2.35
CA PRO A 97 -6.84 -9.71 1.53
C PRO A 97 -7.22 -9.92 0.05
N PRO A 98 -7.36 -8.85 -0.73
CA PRO A 98 -7.50 -8.96 -2.17
C PRO A 98 -6.25 -9.63 -2.76
N LYS A 99 -6.43 -10.31 -3.88
CA LYS A 99 -5.29 -10.89 -4.61
C LYS A 99 -4.31 -9.78 -5.01
N PRO A 100 -2.99 -10.05 -4.97
CA PRO A 100 -1.98 -9.09 -5.42
C PRO A 100 -2.30 -8.56 -6.83
N GLY A 101 -2.13 -7.26 -7.03
CA GLY A 101 -2.41 -6.58 -8.31
C GLY A 101 -3.89 -6.30 -8.60
N LEU A 102 -4.85 -6.82 -7.79
CA LEU A 102 -6.28 -6.55 -8.02
C LEU A 102 -6.68 -5.13 -7.62
N VAL A 103 -6.09 -4.62 -6.55
CA VAL A 103 -6.32 -3.25 -6.07
C VAL A 103 -5.03 -2.45 -6.25
N PRO A 104 -5.01 -1.45 -7.14
CA PRO A 104 -3.83 -0.59 -7.30
C PRO A 104 -3.48 0.10 -5.99
N SER A 105 -2.20 0.28 -5.73
CA SER A 105 -1.74 1.09 -4.61
C SER A 105 -2.14 2.57 -4.77
N CYS A 106 -2.13 3.34 -3.68
CA CYS A 106 -2.35 4.80 -3.75
C CYS A 106 -1.33 5.50 -4.68
N ALA A 107 -0.13 4.95 -4.81
CA ALA A 107 0.90 5.46 -5.71
C ALA A 107 0.57 5.21 -7.19
N GLU A 108 -0.17 4.15 -7.49
CA GLU A 108 -0.57 3.77 -8.84
C GLU A 108 -1.91 4.39 -9.25
N GLY A 109 -2.92 4.28 -8.38
CA GLY A 109 -4.28 4.79 -8.63
C GLY A 109 -4.43 6.28 -8.42
N GLY A 110 -3.49 6.91 -7.72
CA GLY A 110 -3.60 8.29 -7.27
C GLY A 110 -4.61 8.45 -6.13
N VAL A 111 -4.53 9.58 -5.43
CA VAL A 111 -5.46 9.95 -4.37
C VAL A 111 -5.74 11.45 -4.44
N PHE A 112 -7.00 11.83 -4.33
CA PHE A 112 -7.38 13.23 -4.25
C PHE A 112 -6.79 13.88 -2.99
N GLY A 113 -5.92 14.89 -3.17
CA GLY A 113 -5.02 15.40 -2.13
C GLY A 113 -5.68 15.96 -0.86
N VAL A 114 -6.99 16.24 -0.89
CA VAL A 114 -7.74 16.69 0.29
C VAL A 114 -8.25 15.52 1.15
N LEU A 115 -8.37 14.31 0.61
CA LEU A 115 -8.90 13.14 1.32
C LEU A 115 -8.13 12.77 2.59
N PRO A 116 -6.78 12.76 2.61
CA PRO A 116 -6.05 12.49 3.84
C PRO A 116 -6.42 13.43 4.99
N GLY A 117 -6.63 14.72 4.69
CA GLY A 117 -7.07 15.71 5.67
C GLY A 117 -8.49 15.46 6.18
N MET A 118 -9.42 15.14 5.28
CA MET A 118 -10.82 14.84 5.64
C MET A 118 -10.91 13.57 6.50
N VAL A 119 -10.34 12.46 6.04
CA VAL A 119 -10.37 11.17 6.71
C VAL A 119 -9.60 11.25 8.03
N GLY A 120 -8.42 11.85 8.07
CA GLY A 120 -7.63 12.02 9.29
C GLY A 120 -8.33 12.87 10.34
N SER A 121 -9.05 13.93 9.96
CA SER A 121 -9.86 14.74 10.87
C SER A 121 -11.03 13.94 11.47
N MET A 122 -11.64 13.05 10.69
CA MET A 122 -12.70 12.15 11.18
C MET A 122 -12.14 11.09 12.11
N GLN A 123 -10.98 10.50 11.79
CA GLN A 123 -10.30 9.58 12.71
C GLN A 123 -9.94 10.28 14.03
N ALA A 124 -9.40 11.49 14.00
CA ALA A 124 -9.11 12.28 15.19
C ALA A 124 -10.38 12.57 16.00
N THR A 125 -11.51 12.86 15.33
CA THR A 125 -12.81 13.04 15.98
C THR A 125 -13.25 11.77 16.71
N GLU A 126 -13.12 10.60 16.11
CA GLU A 126 -13.42 9.33 16.76
C GLU A 126 -12.49 9.07 17.96
N ALA A 127 -11.19 9.37 17.83
CA ALA A 127 -10.24 9.27 18.94
C ALA A 127 -10.64 10.15 20.12
N ILE A 128 -10.94 11.42 19.88
CA ILE A 128 -11.37 12.36 20.90
C ILE A 128 -12.68 11.91 21.58
N LYS A 129 -13.65 11.46 20.80
CA LYS A 129 -14.92 10.92 21.36
C LYS A 129 -14.66 9.73 22.28
N ARG A 130 -13.73 8.85 21.90
CA ARG A 130 -13.34 7.68 22.69
C ARG A 130 -12.66 8.08 23.99
N ILE A 131 -11.71 8.99 23.94
CA ILE A 131 -10.95 9.49 25.11
C ILE A 131 -11.87 10.19 26.11
N LEU A 132 -12.79 11.02 25.59
CA LEU A 132 -13.71 11.80 26.43
C LEU A 132 -14.99 11.05 26.84
N GLY A 133 -15.26 9.89 26.28
CA GLY A 133 -16.50 9.13 26.53
C GLY A 133 -17.76 9.85 26.05
N ILE A 134 -17.68 10.64 24.95
CA ILE A 134 -18.80 11.48 24.48
C ILE A 134 -19.29 11.03 23.09
N GLY A 135 -20.54 11.41 22.78
CA GLY A 135 -21.14 11.18 21.45
C GLY A 135 -21.40 9.70 21.16
N LYS A 136 -21.58 9.39 19.87
CA LYS A 136 -21.75 8.02 19.37
C LYS A 136 -20.55 7.64 18.51
N SER A 137 -19.77 6.66 18.96
CA SER A 137 -18.64 6.13 18.20
C SER A 137 -19.11 5.40 16.92
N LEU A 138 -18.23 5.29 15.95
CA LEU A 138 -18.42 4.47 14.75
C LEU A 138 -18.21 2.96 14.97
N VAL A 139 -18.18 2.47 16.20
CA VAL A 139 -18.20 1.03 16.48
C VAL A 139 -19.44 0.40 15.83
N GLY A 140 -19.24 -0.66 15.05
CA GLY A 140 -20.31 -1.32 14.30
C GLY A 140 -20.85 -0.52 13.11
N ARG A 141 -20.13 0.51 12.65
CA ARG A 141 -20.52 1.33 11.50
C ARG A 141 -19.32 1.68 10.64
N LEU A 142 -19.49 1.63 9.31
CA LEU A 142 -18.54 2.14 8.34
C LEU A 142 -19.09 3.41 7.70
N MET A 143 -18.39 4.51 7.86
CA MET A 143 -18.66 5.73 7.13
C MET A 143 -17.88 5.70 5.81
N HIS A 144 -18.57 5.92 4.71
CA HIS A 144 -18.01 6.03 3.36
C HIS A 144 -18.26 7.43 2.80
N ILE A 145 -17.25 8.02 2.25
CA ILE A 145 -17.24 9.38 1.71
C ILE A 145 -16.88 9.29 0.23
N ASP A 146 -17.76 9.81 -0.61
CA ASP A 146 -17.51 10.02 -2.03
C ASP A 146 -17.33 11.52 -2.27
N THR A 147 -16.13 11.97 -2.53
CA THR A 147 -15.82 13.40 -2.70
C THR A 147 -16.24 13.94 -4.07
N MET A 148 -16.44 13.09 -5.07
CA MET A 148 -16.90 13.53 -6.38
C MET A 148 -18.38 13.96 -6.36
N SER A 149 -19.20 13.26 -5.58
CA SER A 149 -20.61 13.59 -5.38
C SER A 149 -20.90 14.28 -4.06
N MET A 150 -19.88 14.48 -3.20
CA MET A 150 -19.99 15.00 -1.83
C MET A 150 -21.01 14.22 -0.98
N ARG A 151 -21.07 12.91 -1.18
CA ARG A 151 -21.98 12.03 -0.44
C ARG A 151 -21.25 11.34 0.70
N VAL A 152 -21.90 11.37 1.86
CA VAL A 152 -21.49 10.56 3.01
C VAL A 152 -22.58 9.53 3.27
N ARG A 153 -22.16 8.25 3.35
CA ARG A 153 -23.05 7.13 3.70
C ARG A 153 -22.50 6.42 4.92
N THR A 154 -23.38 5.88 5.72
CA THR A 154 -23.00 5.04 6.85
C THR A 154 -23.65 3.68 6.69
N PHE A 155 -22.86 2.64 6.79
CA PHE A 155 -23.29 1.25 6.72
C PHE A 155 -23.15 0.62 8.09
N ASP A 156 -24.14 -0.17 8.49
CA ASP A 156 -24.04 -0.97 9.71
C ASP A 156 -23.11 -2.18 9.46
N LEU A 157 -22.16 -2.35 10.34
CA LEU A 157 -21.23 -3.48 10.35
C LEU A 157 -21.56 -4.40 11.53
N ARG A 158 -21.71 -5.68 11.25
CA ARG A 158 -21.92 -6.69 12.28
C ARG A 158 -20.65 -7.48 12.52
N LYS A 159 -20.46 -7.92 13.77
CA LYS A 159 -19.46 -8.92 14.11
C LYS A 159 -19.81 -10.21 13.38
N ASP A 160 -18.83 -10.80 12.70
CA ASP A 160 -18.98 -12.07 12.03
C ASP A 160 -18.67 -13.22 13.01
N PRO A 161 -19.62 -14.12 13.30
CA PRO A 161 -19.37 -15.29 14.15
C PRO A 161 -18.26 -16.21 13.62
N GLU A 162 -18.07 -16.26 12.29
CA GLU A 162 -17.03 -17.06 11.61
C GLU A 162 -15.72 -16.27 11.41
N CYS A 163 -15.60 -15.07 11.98
CA CYS A 163 -14.40 -14.25 11.82
C CYS A 163 -13.15 -15.03 12.29
N PRO A 164 -12.09 -15.10 11.47
CA PRO A 164 -10.89 -15.87 11.84
C PRO A 164 -10.12 -15.31 13.04
N LEU A 165 -10.38 -14.06 13.45
CA LEU A 165 -9.72 -13.43 14.60
C LEU A 165 -10.65 -13.31 15.82
N CYS A 166 -11.81 -12.66 15.66
CA CYS A 166 -12.68 -12.33 16.78
C CYS A 166 -13.98 -13.15 16.82
N GLY A 167 -14.15 -14.15 15.94
CA GLY A 167 -15.30 -15.03 15.89
C GLY A 167 -15.38 -16.03 17.05
N GLU A 168 -16.32 -16.95 16.95
CA GLU A 168 -16.54 -18.00 17.98
C GLU A 168 -15.44 -19.08 17.98
N ASN A 169 -14.87 -19.37 16.80
CA ASN A 169 -13.81 -20.35 16.62
C ASN A 169 -12.62 -19.71 15.89
N PRO A 170 -11.83 -18.83 16.55
CA PRO A 170 -10.77 -18.10 15.90
C PRO A 170 -9.63 -19.04 15.46
N THR A 171 -9.12 -18.81 14.26
CA THR A 171 -7.94 -19.50 13.71
C THR A 171 -6.69 -18.66 13.79
N VAL A 172 -6.82 -17.35 13.91
CA VAL A 172 -5.74 -16.39 14.16
C VAL A 172 -5.65 -16.17 15.66
N ILE A 173 -4.74 -16.87 16.31
CA ILE A 173 -4.55 -16.86 17.78
C ILE A 173 -3.30 -16.10 18.21
N ASP A 174 -2.47 -15.69 17.25
CA ASP A 174 -1.25 -14.89 17.45
C ASP A 174 -1.00 -14.04 16.19
N LEU A 175 -0.02 -13.14 16.23
CA LEU A 175 0.42 -12.40 15.07
C LEU A 175 1.02 -13.36 14.02
N ILE A 176 0.74 -13.09 12.77
CA ILE A 176 1.11 -13.94 11.64
C ILE A 176 2.12 -13.23 10.73
N ASP A 177 2.61 -13.91 9.70
CA ASP A 177 3.32 -13.28 8.59
C ASP A 177 2.31 -12.56 7.68
N TYR A 178 2.18 -11.25 7.86
CA TYR A 178 1.20 -10.43 7.13
C TYR A 178 1.62 -10.18 5.67
N GLU A 179 2.91 -10.21 5.36
CA GLU A 179 3.40 -10.07 4.00
C GLU A 179 3.03 -11.31 3.20
N ALA A 180 3.33 -12.50 3.71
CA ALA A 180 2.92 -13.78 3.11
C ALA A 180 1.40 -13.91 3.03
N PHE A 181 0.66 -13.53 4.09
CA PHE A 181 -0.80 -13.57 4.11
C PHE A 181 -1.43 -12.69 3.03
N CYS A 182 -0.86 -11.52 2.74
CA CYS A 182 -1.31 -10.63 1.67
C CYS A 182 -0.74 -10.99 0.29
N GLY A 183 0.00 -12.11 0.19
CA GLY A 183 0.59 -12.57 -1.07
C GLY A 183 1.75 -11.68 -1.54
N MET A 184 2.34 -10.90 -0.64
CA MET A 184 3.58 -10.17 -0.94
C MET A 184 4.76 -11.14 -0.75
N PRO A 185 5.70 -11.22 -1.69
CA PRO A 185 6.89 -12.07 -1.50
C PRO A 185 7.68 -11.57 -0.30
N ASN A 186 8.07 -12.50 0.59
CA ASN A 186 8.97 -12.19 1.70
C ASN A 186 10.25 -11.54 1.18
N GLN A 187 10.61 -10.37 1.71
CA GLN A 187 11.84 -9.67 1.34
C GLN A 187 13.13 -10.45 1.69
N GLY A 188 13.02 -11.68 2.22
CA GLY A 188 14.14 -12.55 2.61
C GLY A 188 14.36 -13.78 1.73
N GLU A 189 13.39 -14.20 0.90
CA GLU A 189 13.49 -15.39 0.04
C GLU A 189 12.88 -15.12 -1.33
N ASN A 190 13.45 -14.17 -2.06
CA ASN A 190 13.17 -14.04 -3.48
C ASN A 190 14.10 -15.01 -4.24
N PRO A 191 13.58 -16.00 -5.00
CA PRO A 191 14.35 -16.48 -6.14
C PRO A 191 14.57 -15.23 -6.99
N SER A 192 15.80 -14.81 -7.16
CA SER A 192 16.21 -13.53 -7.74
C SER A 192 15.42 -13.29 -9.02
N VAL A 193 14.36 -12.47 -8.92
CA VAL A 193 13.70 -11.95 -10.12
C VAL A 193 14.79 -11.20 -10.87
N PRO A 194 15.05 -11.49 -12.15
CA PRO A 194 16.10 -10.83 -12.87
C PRO A 194 15.90 -9.32 -12.90
N GLU A 195 16.70 -8.61 -12.11
CA GLU A 195 16.67 -7.14 -12.00
C GLU A 195 17.84 -6.52 -12.73
N VAL A 196 17.65 -5.29 -13.18
CA VAL A 196 18.67 -4.43 -13.77
C VAL A 196 18.57 -3.08 -13.07
N THR A 197 19.69 -2.59 -12.57
CA THR A 197 19.77 -1.23 -12.01
C THR A 197 19.71 -0.18 -13.14
N ALA A 198 19.36 1.06 -12.79
CA ALA A 198 19.31 2.15 -13.78
C ALA A 198 20.67 2.38 -14.48
N THR A 199 21.77 2.26 -13.75
CA THR A 199 23.12 2.39 -14.30
C THR A 199 23.51 1.24 -15.22
N GLU A 200 23.15 0.00 -14.90
CA GLU A 200 23.34 -1.15 -15.77
C GLU A 200 22.50 -1.05 -17.05
N LEU A 201 21.26 -0.55 -16.92
CA LEU A 201 20.38 -0.37 -18.06
C LEU A 201 20.95 0.62 -19.09
N VAL A 202 21.64 1.68 -18.64
CA VAL A 202 22.33 2.61 -19.56
C VAL A 202 23.34 1.87 -20.43
N GLU A 203 24.10 0.95 -19.86
CA GLU A 203 25.08 0.18 -20.62
C GLU A 203 24.39 -0.82 -21.58
N LEU A 204 23.35 -1.49 -21.11
CA LEU A 204 22.58 -2.45 -21.92
C LEU A 204 21.87 -1.80 -23.12
N LEU A 205 21.42 -0.56 -22.98
CA LEU A 205 20.76 0.17 -24.08
C LEU A 205 21.73 0.69 -25.15
N LYS A 206 23.04 0.62 -24.93
CA LYS A 206 24.03 0.91 -25.97
C LYS A 206 24.12 -0.19 -27.02
N GLU A 207 23.64 -1.38 -26.69
CA GLU A 207 23.63 -2.55 -27.53
C GLU A 207 22.25 -2.78 -28.13
N ASP A 208 22.16 -3.05 -29.44
CA ASP A 208 20.87 -3.39 -30.09
C ASP A 208 20.26 -4.71 -29.62
N SER A 209 20.95 -5.44 -28.75
CA SER A 209 20.53 -6.71 -28.18
C SER A 209 19.48 -6.56 -27.07
N THR A 210 19.22 -5.34 -26.60
CA THR A 210 18.24 -5.05 -25.50
C THR A 210 17.06 -4.27 -26.02
N LEU A 211 15.85 -4.66 -25.62
CA LEU A 211 14.61 -3.93 -25.84
C LEU A 211 14.03 -3.50 -24.49
N LEU A 212 13.92 -2.20 -24.29
CA LEU A 212 13.26 -1.62 -23.12
C LEU A 212 11.76 -1.48 -23.40
N VAL A 213 10.93 -1.98 -22.49
CA VAL A 213 9.46 -1.94 -22.61
C VAL A 213 8.86 -1.17 -21.45
N ASP A 214 8.15 -0.08 -21.74
CA ASP A 214 7.40 0.73 -20.79
C ASP A 214 5.98 0.17 -20.62
N VAL A 215 5.66 -0.36 -19.43
CA VAL A 215 4.35 -0.98 -19.16
C VAL A 215 3.37 -0.06 -18.44
N ARG A 216 3.62 1.25 -18.46
CA ARG A 216 2.79 2.26 -17.80
C ARG A 216 1.59 2.70 -18.66
N GLU A 217 0.71 3.48 -18.02
CA GLU A 217 -0.44 4.08 -18.70
C GLU A 217 -0.02 5.29 -19.57
N GLU A 218 -0.87 5.65 -20.52
CA GLU A 218 -0.60 6.74 -21.46
C GLU A 218 -0.35 8.08 -20.77
N PHE A 219 -1.15 8.40 -19.75
CA PHE A 219 -1.00 9.65 -19.01
C PHE A 219 0.34 9.73 -18.26
N GLU A 220 0.87 8.61 -17.78
CA GLU A 220 2.17 8.56 -17.11
C GLU A 220 3.30 8.85 -18.10
N ARG A 221 3.22 8.30 -19.30
CA ARG A 221 4.19 8.55 -20.37
C ARG A 221 4.15 9.99 -20.90
N SER A 222 2.99 10.63 -20.86
CA SER A 222 2.87 12.04 -21.29
C SER A 222 3.61 12.99 -20.35
N ILE A 223 3.86 12.59 -19.08
CA ILE A 223 4.61 13.39 -18.10
C ILE A 223 6.12 13.20 -18.31
N CYS A 224 6.58 11.96 -18.37
CA CYS A 224 7.98 11.61 -18.61
C CYS A 224 8.10 10.22 -19.21
N LYS A 225 9.20 9.95 -19.90
CA LYS A 225 9.49 8.63 -20.52
C LYS A 225 11.00 8.43 -20.66
N ILE A 226 11.41 7.17 -20.66
CA ILE A 226 12.78 6.81 -21.11
C ILE A 226 12.77 6.73 -22.62
N GLU A 227 13.61 7.52 -23.28
CA GLU A 227 13.67 7.55 -24.76
C GLU A 227 14.09 6.19 -25.31
N GLY A 228 13.49 5.78 -26.41
CA GLY A 228 13.73 4.49 -27.04
C GLY A 228 12.96 3.31 -26.45
N ALA A 229 12.22 3.52 -25.34
CA ALA A 229 11.36 2.47 -24.79
C ALA A 229 10.14 2.21 -25.69
N GLU A 230 9.91 0.95 -26.04
CA GLU A 230 8.64 0.50 -26.63
C GLU A 230 7.53 0.58 -25.61
N TRP A 231 6.34 0.98 -26.03
CA TRP A 231 5.22 1.14 -25.10
C TRP A 231 4.16 0.07 -25.30
N ILE A 232 3.97 -0.71 -24.25
CA ILE A 232 2.93 -1.75 -24.19
C ILE A 232 2.34 -1.72 -22.79
N ARG A 233 1.10 -1.23 -22.64
CA ARG A 233 0.45 -1.22 -21.32
C ARG A 233 0.39 -2.62 -20.72
N LEU A 234 0.58 -2.72 -19.41
CA LEU A 234 0.57 -4.01 -18.70
C LEU A 234 -0.69 -4.82 -19.00
N ALA A 235 -1.86 -4.16 -19.07
CA ALA A 235 -3.14 -4.79 -19.39
C ALA A 235 -3.22 -5.40 -20.82
N GLU A 236 -2.38 -4.93 -21.73
CA GLU A 236 -2.34 -5.38 -23.11
C GLU A 236 -1.14 -6.31 -23.40
N LEU A 237 -0.20 -6.39 -22.46
CA LEU A 237 1.07 -7.10 -22.63
C LEU A 237 0.86 -8.57 -23.05
N ALA A 238 -0.01 -9.31 -22.36
CA ALA A 238 -0.29 -10.71 -22.66
C ALA A 238 -0.71 -10.97 -24.11
N LYS A 239 -1.38 -10.00 -24.76
CA LYS A 239 -1.82 -10.09 -26.16
C LYS A 239 -0.69 -9.78 -27.14
N GLN A 240 0.28 -8.98 -26.73
CA GLN A 240 1.36 -8.45 -27.58
C GLN A 240 2.68 -9.20 -27.40
N LEU A 241 2.84 -10.00 -26.33
CA LEU A 241 4.06 -10.78 -26.06
C LEU A 241 4.55 -11.60 -27.26
N ASN A 242 3.62 -12.21 -28.00
CA ASN A 242 3.99 -13.02 -29.17
C ASN A 242 4.64 -12.22 -30.33
N GLY A 243 4.48 -10.91 -30.33
CA GLY A 243 5.10 -10.01 -31.32
C GLY A 243 6.48 -9.49 -30.89
N LEU A 244 6.88 -9.72 -29.65
CA LEU A 244 8.18 -9.26 -29.15
C LEU A 244 9.31 -10.20 -29.61
N PRO A 245 10.52 -9.64 -29.85
CA PRO A 245 11.68 -10.42 -30.30
C PRO A 245 12.14 -11.39 -29.20
N ARG A 246 12.37 -12.65 -29.55
CA ARG A 246 12.84 -13.69 -28.61
C ARG A 246 14.37 -13.81 -28.56
N ASP A 247 15.06 -13.21 -29.50
CA ASP A 247 16.52 -13.16 -29.63
C ASP A 247 17.15 -11.95 -28.92
N ARG A 248 16.31 -11.05 -28.37
CA ARG A 248 16.74 -9.87 -27.61
C ARG A 248 16.44 -10.03 -26.14
N ARG A 249 17.22 -9.34 -25.30
CA ARG A 249 16.89 -9.18 -23.87
C ARG A 249 15.73 -8.20 -23.74
N LEU A 250 14.67 -8.60 -23.05
CA LEU A 250 13.56 -7.70 -22.72
C LEU A 250 13.76 -7.13 -21.31
N VAL A 251 13.77 -5.81 -21.18
CA VAL A 251 13.79 -5.15 -19.88
C VAL A 251 12.49 -4.36 -19.72
N PHE A 252 11.67 -4.75 -18.76
CA PHE A 252 10.42 -4.06 -18.47
C PHE A 252 10.66 -2.96 -17.45
N HIS A 253 10.02 -1.79 -17.62
CA HIS A 253 9.97 -0.78 -16.58
C HIS A 253 8.58 -0.22 -16.37
N CYS A 254 8.34 0.23 -15.16
CA CYS A 254 7.14 0.99 -14.79
C CYS A 254 7.53 2.21 -13.92
N LYS A 255 6.65 2.69 -13.06
CA LYS A 255 6.97 3.79 -12.14
C LYS A 255 8.01 3.38 -11.10
N SER A 256 7.76 2.31 -10.33
CA SER A 256 8.52 1.92 -9.12
C SER A 256 9.11 0.50 -9.14
N GLY A 257 8.89 -0.28 -10.20
CA GLY A 257 9.34 -1.68 -10.30
C GLY A 257 8.23 -2.72 -10.18
N VAL A 258 7.15 -2.47 -9.47
CA VAL A 258 6.09 -3.45 -9.16
C VAL A 258 5.39 -4.00 -10.43
N ARG A 259 4.82 -3.12 -11.26
CA ARG A 259 4.14 -3.54 -12.51
C ARG A 259 5.09 -4.17 -13.52
N SER A 260 6.36 -3.75 -13.53
CA SER A 260 7.36 -4.33 -14.43
C SER A 260 7.83 -5.72 -13.97
N GLU A 261 7.78 -6.02 -12.68
CA GLU A 261 7.96 -7.38 -12.17
C GLU A 261 6.81 -8.30 -12.62
N ASP A 262 5.56 -7.83 -12.59
CA ASP A 262 4.41 -8.58 -13.11
C ASP A 262 4.53 -8.80 -14.64
N ALA A 263 5.00 -7.80 -15.38
CA ALA A 263 5.26 -7.91 -16.81
C ALA A 263 6.31 -8.97 -17.10
N LEU A 264 7.39 -9.01 -16.32
CA LEU A 264 8.44 -10.02 -16.40
C LEU A 264 7.89 -11.42 -16.17
N LYS A 265 7.07 -11.62 -15.12
CA LYS A 265 6.43 -12.92 -14.83
C LYS A 265 5.53 -13.38 -15.98
N GLN A 266 4.76 -12.46 -16.59
CA GLN A 266 3.95 -12.77 -17.77
C GLN A 266 4.80 -13.20 -18.95
N ALA A 267 5.93 -12.51 -19.19
CA ALA A 267 6.86 -12.86 -20.27
C ALA A 267 7.52 -14.23 -20.03
N GLN A 268 7.97 -14.53 -18.81
CA GLN A 268 8.48 -15.84 -18.42
C GLN A 268 7.44 -16.94 -18.64
N GLY A 269 6.20 -16.71 -18.22
CA GLY A 269 5.08 -17.62 -18.46
C GLY A 269 4.78 -17.87 -19.94
N ALA A 270 5.11 -16.91 -20.81
CA ALA A 270 5.01 -17.04 -22.27
C ALA A 270 6.30 -17.63 -22.94
N GLY A 271 7.26 -18.09 -22.12
CA GLY A 271 8.48 -18.76 -22.58
C GLY A 271 9.61 -17.84 -23.01
N PHE A 272 9.64 -16.60 -22.54
CA PHE A 272 10.82 -15.73 -22.69
C PHE A 272 11.83 -16.03 -21.58
N GLU A 273 13.07 -16.35 -21.95
CA GLU A 273 14.13 -16.71 -21.01
C GLU A 273 15.01 -15.52 -20.63
N ASN A 274 15.27 -14.62 -21.60
CA ASN A 274 16.14 -13.45 -21.40
C ASN A 274 15.33 -12.20 -21.08
N VAL A 275 14.79 -12.15 -19.86
CA VAL A 275 13.93 -11.06 -19.37
C VAL A 275 14.41 -10.51 -18.03
N ALA A 276 14.26 -9.21 -17.84
CA ALA A 276 14.55 -8.53 -16.58
C ALA A 276 13.58 -7.37 -16.36
N HIS A 277 13.57 -6.77 -15.18
CA HIS A 277 12.89 -5.51 -14.95
C HIS A 277 13.83 -4.47 -14.34
N LEU A 278 13.50 -3.19 -14.53
CA LEU A 278 14.26 -2.08 -13.97
C LEU A 278 13.93 -1.93 -12.48
N ALA A 279 14.92 -2.18 -11.63
CA ALA A 279 14.82 -1.97 -10.20
C ALA A 279 14.49 -0.51 -9.87
N GLY A 280 13.43 -0.29 -9.08
CA GLY A 280 12.94 1.06 -8.75
C GLY A 280 12.26 1.81 -9.90
N GLY A 281 12.17 1.21 -11.10
CA GLY A 281 11.47 1.76 -12.25
C GLY A 281 12.01 3.12 -12.73
N ILE A 282 11.13 3.94 -13.35
CA ILE A 282 11.53 5.25 -13.89
C ILE A 282 11.92 6.24 -12.78
N LEU A 283 11.51 6.02 -11.53
CA LEU A 283 11.94 6.84 -10.40
C LEU A 283 13.44 6.68 -10.14
N SER A 284 13.94 5.45 -10.13
CA SER A 284 15.37 5.16 -10.03
C SER A 284 16.17 5.68 -11.22
N TRP A 285 15.61 5.53 -12.43
CA TRP A 285 16.20 6.10 -13.63
C TRP A 285 16.36 7.62 -13.53
N ARG A 286 15.30 8.32 -13.12
CA ARG A 286 15.33 9.76 -12.91
C ARG A 286 16.39 10.20 -11.87
N GLU A 287 16.47 9.47 -10.76
CA GLU A 287 17.39 9.80 -9.68
C GLU A 287 18.86 9.61 -10.08
N LEU A 288 19.17 8.54 -10.81
CA LEU A 288 20.55 8.10 -11.05
C LEU A 288 21.07 8.42 -12.45
N VAL A 289 20.20 8.60 -13.45
CA VAL A 289 20.58 8.75 -14.87
C VAL A 289 20.14 10.08 -15.46
N ASP A 290 18.89 10.50 -15.20
CA ASP A 290 18.33 11.73 -15.78
C ASP A 290 17.62 12.60 -14.73
N PRO A 291 18.37 13.31 -13.87
CA PRO A 291 17.79 14.17 -12.82
C PRO A 291 16.90 15.31 -13.32
N GLU A 292 17.04 15.69 -14.58
CA GLU A 292 16.23 16.74 -15.22
C GLU A 292 14.88 16.25 -15.72
N MET A 293 14.66 14.93 -15.74
CA MET A 293 13.37 14.32 -16.13
C MET A 293 12.24 14.84 -15.23
N ALA A 294 11.08 15.14 -15.82
CA ALA A 294 9.91 15.59 -15.08
C ALA A 294 9.53 14.57 -13.99
N ALA A 295 9.19 15.09 -12.80
CA ALA A 295 8.72 14.28 -11.69
C ALA A 295 7.20 14.07 -11.75
N TYR A 296 6.72 12.89 -11.31
CA TYR A 296 5.29 12.64 -11.12
C TYR A 296 5.02 11.67 -9.97
#